data_d3cfbea6bf455e64345570fa363b6944
#
_entry.id   d3cfbea6bf455e64345570fa363b6944
#
_cell.length_a   1.000
_cell.length_b   1.000
_cell.length_c   1.000
_cell.angle_alpha   90.00
_cell.angle_beta   90.00
_cell.angle_gamma   90.00
#
_symmetry.space_group_name_H-M   'P 1'
#
loop_
_entity.id
_entity.type
_entity.pdbx_description
1 polymer ?
#
loop_
_entity_poly.entity_id
_entity_poly.type
_entity_poly.pdbx_seq_one_letter_code
_entity_poly.pdbx_strand_id
1 'polypeptide(L)'
;MRNRMPSHDPVHFSIIEDYISTTYANKMTAGPAPKNGMKAAVVGSGPAGLTIAVLLARWGYDVTIFDARDKIGGVMRYGIPNYRLPDSVLDDFQYRHLELKGIKVRPNTTIGKTITIDDLFRDGYKSVFIGAGLWKANAMHIKGETLGNVALASIIWQTPRRSVWAAMLR
;
A
#
# COMPACT_ATOMS: atom_id res chain seq x y z
N MET A 1 -6.78 -11.56 22.67
CA MET A 1 -6.64 -12.01 24.09
C MET A 1 -5.35 -11.46 24.63
N ARG A 2 -5.39 -10.62 25.67
CA ARG A 2 -4.18 -10.15 26.35
C ARG A 2 -3.77 -11.25 27.33
N ASN A 3 -2.71 -11.98 27.03
CA ASN A 3 -2.07 -12.86 28.05
C ASN A 3 -1.42 -11.96 29.09
N ARG A 4 -2.17 -11.63 30.14
CA ARG A 4 -1.62 -11.04 31.36
C ARG A 4 -1.11 -12.17 32.24
N MET A 5 0.19 -12.30 32.36
CA MET A 5 0.74 -12.96 33.54
C MET A 5 0.48 -12.08 34.78
N PRO A 6 0.06 -12.64 35.93
CA PRO A 6 -0.46 -11.87 37.07
C PRO A 6 0.51 -10.94 37.79
N SER A 7 1.76 -10.82 37.37
CA SER A 7 2.79 -10.06 38.12
C SER A 7 3.85 -9.35 37.26
N HIS A 8 3.70 -9.28 35.92
CA HIS A 8 4.69 -8.64 35.07
C HIS A 8 4.04 -7.73 34.04
N ASP A 9 4.72 -6.63 33.72
CA ASP A 9 4.34 -5.74 32.61
C ASP A 9 4.27 -6.54 31.30
N PRO A 10 3.29 -6.24 30.43
CA PRO A 10 3.17 -6.92 29.16
C PRO A 10 4.42 -6.71 28.29
N VAL A 11 4.90 -7.75 27.63
CA VAL A 11 6.01 -7.65 26.69
C VAL A 11 5.57 -6.78 25.49
N HIS A 12 6.28 -5.72 25.25
CA HIS A 12 6.00 -4.76 24.17
C HIS A 12 6.58 -5.21 22.83
N PHE A 13 6.02 -6.25 22.22
CA PHE A 13 6.50 -6.81 20.95
C PHE A 13 6.55 -5.75 19.84
N SER A 14 5.56 -4.89 19.74
CA SER A 14 5.51 -3.84 18.71
C SER A 14 6.67 -2.84 18.81
N ILE A 15 7.14 -2.54 20.03
CA ILE A 15 8.31 -1.68 20.22
C ILE A 15 9.59 -2.41 19.79
N ILE A 16 9.70 -3.70 20.08
CA ILE A 16 10.84 -4.53 19.67
C ILE A 16 10.87 -4.67 18.14
N GLU A 17 9.73 -4.93 17.52
CA GLU A 17 9.61 -5.01 16.06
C GLU A 17 9.95 -3.68 15.37
N ASP A 18 9.48 -2.55 15.91
CA ASP A 18 9.81 -1.23 15.41
C ASP A 18 11.31 -0.94 15.54
N TYR A 19 11.92 -1.25 16.68
CA TYR A 19 13.37 -1.11 16.89
C TYR A 19 14.17 -1.96 15.89
N ILE A 20 13.80 -3.22 15.69
CA ILE A 20 14.49 -4.12 14.77
C ILE A 20 14.33 -3.61 13.33
N SER A 21 13.13 -3.27 12.91
CA SER A 21 12.84 -2.83 11.54
C SER A 21 13.53 -1.51 11.22
N THR A 22 13.62 -0.59 12.19
CA THR A 22 14.28 0.70 12.01
C THR A 22 15.80 0.56 12.02
N THR A 23 16.35 -0.19 13.00
CA THR A 23 17.80 -0.28 13.20
C THR A 23 18.49 -1.20 12.17
N TYR A 24 17.79 -2.26 11.76
CA TYR A 24 18.37 -3.31 10.90
C TYR A 24 17.77 -3.35 9.49
N ALA A 25 16.96 -2.36 9.10
CA ALA A 25 16.36 -2.30 7.76
C ALA A 25 17.37 -2.52 6.62
N ASN A 26 18.55 -1.96 6.73
CA ASN A 26 19.63 -2.10 5.74
C ASN A 26 20.22 -3.51 5.64
N LYS A 27 20.11 -4.32 6.69
CA LYS A 27 20.66 -5.68 6.76
C LYS A 27 19.67 -6.74 6.27
N MET A 28 18.39 -6.40 6.15
CA MET A 28 17.31 -7.32 5.78
C MET A 28 17.05 -7.44 4.27
N THR A 29 17.79 -6.71 3.46
CA THR A 29 17.60 -6.69 2.00
C THR A 29 18.34 -7.84 1.33
N ALA A 30 17.69 -8.98 1.14
CA ALA A 30 18.17 -9.96 0.17
C ALA A 30 18.14 -9.36 -1.24
N GLY A 31 19.22 -9.51 -1.98
CA GLY A 31 19.30 -9.08 -3.38
C GLY A 31 18.24 -9.78 -4.26
N PRO A 32 17.94 -9.24 -5.44
CA PRO A 32 17.05 -9.89 -6.38
C PRO A 32 17.68 -11.20 -6.88
N ALA A 33 16.86 -12.22 -7.11
CA ALA A 33 17.31 -13.43 -7.79
C ALA A 33 17.64 -13.16 -9.27
N PRO A 34 18.43 -14.02 -9.93
CA PRO A 34 18.59 -13.96 -11.37
C PRO A 34 17.25 -13.94 -12.09
N LYS A 35 17.12 -13.13 -13.13
CA LYS A 35 15.88 -13.02 -13.90
C LYS A 35 15.49 -14.35 -14.56
N ASN A 36 14.24 -14.76 -14.40
CA ASN A 36 13.69 -15.98 -15.00
C ASN A 36 13.04 -15.75 -16.37
N GLY A 37 13.07 -14.52 -16.91
CA GLY A 37 12.50 -14.14 -18.19
C GLY A 37 10.98 -13.95 -18.19
N MET A 38 10.30 -14.15 -17.08
CA MET A 38 8.85 -14.00 -16.98
C MET A 38 8.45 -12.66 -16.39
N LYS A 39 7.43 -12.04 -17.00
CA LYS A 39 6.85 -10.76 -16.51
C LYS A 39 5.61 -11.05 -15.67
N ALA A 40 5.48 -10.34 -14.55
CA ALA A 40 4.28 -10.35 -13.71
C ALA A 40 3.77 -8.93 -13.48
N ALA A 41 2.46 -8.74 -13.62
CA ALA A 41 1.80 -7.48 -13.31
C ALA A 41 1.15 -7.53 -11.92
N VAL A 42 1.24 -6.44 -11.19
CA VAL A 42 0.57 -6.28 -9.88
C VAL A 42 -0.32 -5.05 -9.95
N VAL A 43 -1.61 -5.23 -9.74
CA VAL A 43 -2.61 -4.15 -9.74
C VAL A 43 -2.88 -3.72 -8.30
N GLY A 44 -2.50 -2.49 -8.00
CA GLY A 44 -2.57 -1.91 -6.66
C GLY A 44 -1.24 -2.01 -5.90
N SER A 45 -0.80 -0.88 -5.36
CA SER A 45 0.43 -0.74 -4.57
C SER A 45 0.16 -0.63 -3.06
N GLY A 46 -0.94 -1.19 -2.60
CA GLY A 46 -1.23 -1.37 -1.17
C GLY A 46 -0.39 -2.49 -0.54
N PRO A 47 -0.58 -2.79 0.75
CA PRO A 47 0.22 -3.80 1.46
C PRO A 47 0.32 -5.14 0.73
N ALA A 48 -0.80 -5.64 0.21
CA ALA A 48 -0.85 -6.90 -0.51
C ALA A 48 -0.03 -6.86 -1.81
N GLY A 49 -0.23 -5.82 -2.63
CA GLY A 49 0.49 -5.66 -3.90
C GLY A 49 1.99 -5.48 -3.69
N LEU A 50 2.40 -4.68 -2.72
CA LEU A 50 3.82 -4.48 -2.40
C LEU A 50 4.48 -5.78 -1.95
N THR A 51 3.81 -6.56 -1.08
CA THR A 51 4.32 -7.86 -0.61
C THR A 51 4.53 -8.83 -1.77
N ILE A 52 3.50 -8.99 -2.62
CA ILE A 52 3.58 -9.90 -3.77
C ILE A 52 4.65 -9.44 -4.76
N ALA A 53 4.77 -8.13 -5.03
CA ALA A 53 5.77 -7.61 -5.94
C ALA A 53 7.20 -7.94 -5.47
N VAL A 54 7.48 -7.74 -4.18
CA VAL A 54 8.80 -8.08 -3.60
C VAL A 54 9.06 -9.57 -3.64
N LEU A 55 8.08 -10.42 -3.31
CA LEU A 55 8.22 -11.87 -3.37
C LEU A 55 8.50 -12.37 -4.79
N LEU A 56 7.74 -11.90 -5.79
CA LEU A 56 7.94 -12.27 -7.18
C LEU A 56 9.30 -11.80 -7.71
N ALA A 57 9.75 -10.60 -7.35
CA ALA A 57 11.08 -10.12 -7.71
C ALA A 57 12.19 -10.99 -7.08
N ARG A 58 12.00 -11.46 -5.85
CA ARG A 58 12.91 -12.42 -5.20
C ARG A 58 12.98 -13.77 -5.90
N TRP A 59 11.96 -14.13 -6.67
CA TRP A 59 11.93 -15.33 -7.51
C TRP A 59 12.35 -15.07 -8.97
N GLY A 60 12.88 -13.89 -9.26
CA GLY A 60 13.45 -13.55 -10.55
C GLY A 60 12.44 -13.05 -11.59
N TYR A 61 11.20 -12.82 -11.23
CA TYR A 61 10.22 -12.22 -12.14
C TYR A 61 10.53 -10.75 -12.44
N ASP A 62 10.24 -10.30 -13.66
CA ASP A 62 10.21 -8.88 -14.00
C ASP A 62 8.85 -8.30 -13.62
N VAL A 63 8.80 -7.57 -12.51
CA VAL A 63 7.56 -7.13 -11.88
C VAL A 63 7.27 -5.67 -12.22
N THR A 64 6.02 -5.40 -12.62
CA THR A 64 5.50 -4.03 -12.75
C THR A 64 4.26 -3.88 -11.90
N ILE A 65 4.25 -2.86 -11.04
CA ILE A 65 3.10 -2.45 -10.23
C ILE A 65 2.36 -1.36 -10.98
N PHE A 66 1.05 -1.50 -11.14
CA PHE A 66 0.13 -0.51 -11.69
C PHE A 66 -0.75 0.02 -10.58
N ASP A 67 -0.78 1.32 -10.38
CA ASP A 67 -1.65 1.93 -9.36
C ASP A 67 -2.40 3.12 -9.92
N ALA A 68 -3.66 3.25 -9.52
CA ALA A 68 -4.50 4.39 -9.91
C ALA A 68 -4.08 5.70 -9.23
N ARG A 69 -3.33 5.63 -8.14
CA ARG A 69 -2.81 6.78 -7.39
C ARG A 69 -1.45 7.22 -7.93
N ASP A 70 -1.06 8.42 -7.55
CA ASP A 70 0.21 9.05 -7.91
C ASP A 70 1.42 8.44 -7.16
N LYS A 71 1.19 7.86 -5.97
CA LYS A 71 2.23 7.25 -5.14
C LYS A 71 1.80 5.89 -4.60
N ILE A 72 2.79 5.07 -4.27
CA ILE A 72 2.58 3.77 -3.66
C ILE A 72 2.08 3.89 -2.21
N GLY A 73 1.56 2.77 -1.69
CA GLY A 73 1.21 2.60 -0.29
C GLY A 73 -0.27 2.28 -0.03
N GLY A 74 -1.16 2.61 -0.98
CA GLY A 74 -2.59 2.34 -0.79
C GLY A 74 -3.12 2.92 0.52
N VAL A 75 -3.79 2.12 1.34
CA VAL A 75 -4.33 2.56 2.64
C VAL A 75 -3.26 3.05 3.60
N MET A 76 -2.03 2.57 3.50
CA MET A 76 -0.93 3.04 4.34
C MET A 76 -0.63 4.53 4.11
N ARG A 77 -0.71 5.01 2.88
CA ARG A 77 -0.48 6.42 2.54
C ARG A 77 -1.76 7.26 2.57
N TYR A 78 -2.86 6.71 2.07
CA TYR A 78 -4.10 7.46 1.87
C TYR A 78 -5.17 7.20 2.95
N GLY A 79 -4.89 6.33 3.93
CA GLY A 79 -5.81 5.99 5.02
C GLY A 79 -5.22 6.12 6.42
N ILE A 80 -3.92 5.85 6.60
CA ILE A 80 -3.25 6.01 7.90
C ILE A 80 -2.75 7.45 8.04
N PRO A 81 -3.03 8.12 9.17
CA PRO A 81 -2.51 9.48 9.40
C PRO A 81 -0.98 9.53 9.39
N ASN A 82 -0.43 10.57 8.76
CA ASN A 82 1.02 10.74 8.57
C ASN A 82 1.81 10.83 9.89
N TYR A 83 1.18 11.28 10.98
CA TYR A 83 1.83 11.28 12.31
C TYR A 83 2.01 9.86 12.88
N ARG A 84 1.29 8.85 12.36
CA ARG A 84 1.46 7.43 12.74
C ARG A 84 2.34 6.67 11.77
N LEU A 85 2.21 6.95 10.48
CA LEU A 85 3.04 6.38 9.42
C LEU A 85 3.49 7.52 8.49
N PRO A 86 4.67 8.08 8.70
CA PRO A 86 5.20 9.15 7.85
C PRO A 86 5.37 8.70 6.40
N ASP A 87 5.10 9.61 5.46
CA ASP A 87 5.29 9.35 4.03
C ASP A 87 6.72 8.95 3.68
N SER A 88 7.71 9.48 4.42
CA SER A 88 9.13 9.15 4.26
C SER A 88 9.43 7.67 4.42
N VAL A 89 8.69 6.96 5.29
CA VAL A 89 8.85 5.51 5.48
C VAL A 89 8.45 4.75 4.21
N LEU A 90 7.36 5.19 3.56
CA LEU A 90 6.90 4.57 2.31
C LEU A 90 7.78 4.96 1.12
N ASP A 91 8.32 6.18 1.11
CA ASP A 91 9.25 6.63 0.07
C ASP A 91 10.59 5.88 0.20
N ASP A 92 11.10 5.66 1.43
CA ASP A 92 12.27 4.81 1.68
C ASP A 92 12.02 3.35 1.29
N PHE A 93 10.82 2.81 1.60
CA PHE A 93 10.42 1.48 1.15
C PHE A 93 10.41 1.38 -0.39
N GLN A 94 9.87 2.37 -1.09
CA GLN A 94 9.89 2.41 -2.55
C GLN A 94 11.30 2.31 -3.08
N TYR A 95 12.20 3.16 -2.60
CA TYR A 95 13.59 3.16 -3.05
C TYR A 95 14.28 1.82 -2.77
N ARG A 96 14.29 1.35 -1.51
CA ARG A 96 15.06 0.17 -1.09
C ARG A 96 14.47 -1.16 -1.58
N HIS A 97 13.14 -1.28 -1.57
CA HIS A 97 12.50 -2.56 -1.83
C HIS A 97 11.91 -2.71 -3.22
N LEU A 98 11.69 -1.60 -3.93
CA LEU A 98 11.20 -1.64 -5.30
C LEU A 98 12.29 -1.25 -6.29
N GLU A 99 12.78 -0.03 -6.25
CA GLU A 99 13.72 0.51 -7.25
C GLU A 99 15.03 -0.25 -7.29
N LEU A 100 15.69 -0.46 -6.14
CA LEU A 100 16.94 -1.22 -6.06
C LEU A 100 16.79 -2.69 -6.47
N LYS A 101 15.57 -3.25 -6.44
CA LYS A 101 15.26 -4.61 -6.90
C LYS A 101 14.78 -4.65 -8.35
N GLY A 102 14.71 -3.51 -9.04
CA GLY A 102 14.26 -3.41 -10.41
C GLY A 102 12.76 -3.64 -10.61
N ILE A 103 11.95 -3.45 -9.55
CA ILE A 103 10.49 -3.47 -9.65
C ILE A 103 10.05 -2.11 -10.20
N LYS A 104 9.31 -2.15 -11.30
CA LYS A 104 8.78 -0.95 -11.94
C LYS A 104 7.46 -0.54 -11.30
N VAL A 105 7.26 0.76 -11.12
CA VAL A 105 5.97 1.32 -10.66
C VAL A 105 5.40 2.22 -11.77
N ARG A 106 4.15 1.97 -12.14
CA ARG A 106 3.37 2.81 -13.06
C ARG A 106 2.21 3.44 -12.28
N PRO A 107 2.40 4.64 -11.74
CA PRO A 107 1.35 5.40 -11.07
C PRO A 107 0.34 5.95 -12.08
N ASN A 108 -0.77 6.49 -11.57
CA ASN A 108 -1.85 7.11 -12.36
C ASN A 108 -2.41 6.17 -13.45
N THR A 109 -2.37 4.86 -13.21
CA THR A 109 -2.82 3.84 -14.17
C THR A 109 -3.97 3.05 -13.56
N THR A 110 -5.18 3.35 -14.05
CA THR A 110 -6.41 2.66 -13.62
C THR A 110 -6.70 1.48 -14.55
N ILE A 111 -6.65 0.26 -14.01
CA ILE A 111 -7.02 -0.93 -14.77
C ILE A 111 -8.52 -0.91 -15.09
N GLY A 112 -8.85 -1.22 -16.34
CA GLY A 112 -10.20 -1.14 -16.89
C GLY A 112 -10.57 0.23 -17.48
N LYS A 113 -9.76 1.28 -17.23
CA LYS A 113 -9.94 2.61 -17.84
C LYS A 113 -8.75 3.04 -18.68
N THR A 114 -7.55 3.02 -18.09
CA THR A 114 -6.32 3.43 -18.78
C THR A 114 -5.73 2.28 -19.58
N ILE A 115 -5.74 1.09 -19.02
CA ILE A 115 -5.26 -0.16 -19.62
C ILE A 115 -6.15 -1.30 -19.13
N THR A 116 -6.40 -2.29 -19.97
CA THR A 116 -7.18 -3.47 -19.59
C THR A 116 -6.27 -4.64 -19.15
N ILE A 117 -6.87 -5.66 -18.54
CA ILE A 117 -6.14 -6.90 -18.21
C ILE A 117 -5.67 -7.61 -19.48
N ASP A 118 -6.48 -7.60 -20.54
CA ASP A 118 -6.12 -8.20 -21.82
C ASP A 118 -4.92 -7.49 -22.46
N ASP A 119 -4.82 -6.17 -22.32
CA ASP A 119 -3.64 -5.42 -22.76
C ASP A 119 -2.39 -5.85 -21.99
N LEU A 120 -2.48 -6.11 -20.68
CA LEU A 120 -1.36 -6.62 -19.91
C LEU A 120 -0.88 -7.98 -20.43
N PHE A 121 -1.79 -8.89 -20.74
CA PHE A 121 -1.40 -10.18 -21.33
C PHE A 121 -0.80 -10.02 -22.73
N ARG A 122 -1.32 -9.11 -23.55
CA ARG A 122 -0.77 -8.77 -24.87
C ARG A 122 0.65 -8.16 -24.75
N ASP A 123 0.92 -7.38 -23.71
CA ASP A 123 2.23 -6.81 -23.40
C ASP A 123 3.23 -7.86 -22.86
N GLY A 124 2.80 -9.13 -22.77
CA GLY A 124 3.63 -10.26 -22.41
C GLY A 124 3.71 -10.58 -20.91
N TYR A 125 2.87 -9.96 -20.08
CA TYR A 125 2.73 -10.40 -18.70
C TYR A 125 2.12 -11.81 -18.65
N LYS A 126 2.73 -12.70 -17.87
CA LYS A 126 2.30 -14.09 -17.74
C LYS A 126 1.27 -14.30 -16.64
N SER A 127 1.25 -13.39 -15.69
CA SER A 127 0.29 -13.39 -14.56
C SER A 127 -0.03 -11.97 -14.14
N VAL A 128 -1.25 -11.79 -13.61
CA VAL A 128 -1.73 -10.52 -13.07
C VAL A 128 -2.26 -10.77 -11.67
N PHE A 129 -1.67 -10.14 -10.68
CA PHE A 129 -2.19 -10.12 -9.31
C PHE A 129 -3.07 -8.88 -9.12
N ILE A 130 -4.28 -9.06 -8.60
CA ILE A 130 -5.23 -7.96 -8.35
C ILE A 130 -5.35 -7.73 -6.85
N GLY A 131 -4.79 -6.61 -6.39
CA GLY A 131 -4.79 -6.16 -5.01
C GLY A 131 -5.29 -4.71 -4.87
N ALA A 132 -6.40 -4.38 -5.56
CA ALA A 132 -6.93 -3.02 -5.66
C ALA A 132 -7.49 -2.44 -4.34
N GLY A 133 -7.74 -3.29 -3.34
CA GLY A 133 -8.28 -2.89 -2.04
C GLY A 133 -9.79 -2.61 -2.06
N LEU A 134 -10.34 -2.23 -0.92
CA LEU A 134 -11.77 -1.95 -0.71
C LEU A 134 -12.00 -0.46 -0.51
N TRP A 135 -11.87 0.32 -1.59
CA TRP A 135 -12.05 1.77 -1.56
C TRP A 135 -13.52 2.22 -1.55
N LYS A 136 -14.45 1.34 -1.94
CA LYS A 136 -15.88 1.62 -1.89
C LYS A 136 -16.39 1.39 -0.47
N ALA A 137 -16.83 2.45 0.19
CA ALA A 137 -17.45 2.33 1.51
C ALA A 137 -18.82 1.69 1.40
N ASN A 138 -19.16 0.88 2.39
CA ASN A 138 -20.51 0.36 2.55
C ASN A 138 -21.41 1.41 3.21
N ALA A 139 -22.65 1.54 2.73
CA ALA A 139 -23.67 2.34 3.38
C ALA A 139 -24.09 1.70 4.71
N MET A 140 -24.32 2.50 5.73
CA MET A 140 -24.79 2.04 7.04
C MET A 140 -26.33 1.94 7.10
N HIS A 141 -27.02 2.51 6.12
CA HIS A 141 -28.47 2.56 6.00
C HIS A 141 -29.17 3.20 7.22
N ILE A 142 -28.53 4.20 7.82
CA ILE A 142 -29.08 4.95 8.95
C ILE A 142 -29.63 6.30 8.50
N LYS A 143 -30.61 6.80 9.24
CA LYS A 143 -31.20 8.11 8.98
C LYS A 143 -30.15 9.21 9.09
N GLY A 144 -30.06 10.05 8.07
CA GLY A 144 -29.11 11.17 8.05
C GLY A 144 -27.77 10.87 7.37
N GLU A 145 -27.52 9.65 6.92
CA GLU A 145 -26.25 9.27 6.26
C GLU A 145 -25.93 10.10 5.01
N THR A 146 -26.98 10.59 4.33
CA THR A 146 -26.87 11.39 3.09
C THR A 146 -27.01 12.90 3.31
N LEU A 147 -27.05 13.36 4.57
CA LEU A 147 -27.15 14.80 4.86
C LEU A 147 -25.85 15.52 4.51
N GLY A 148 -25.96 16.83 4.22
CA GLY A 148 -24.81 17.71 4.09
C GLY A 148 -23.94 17.64 5.35
N ASN A 149 -22.62 17.74 5.19
CA ASN A 149 -21.61 17.61 6.25
C ASN A 149 -21.44 16.20 6.87
N VAL A 150 -22.17 15.21 6.37
CA VAL A 150 -21.90 13.80 6.66
C VAL A 150 -20.99 13.24 5.56
N ALA A 151 -19.82 12.79 5.92
CA ALA A 151 -18.84 12.29 4.96
C ALA A 151 -18.30 10.92 5.38
N LEU A 152 -17.97 10.11 4.39
CA LEU A 152 -17.31 8.82 4.62
C LEU A 152 -15.89 9.06 5.11
N ALA A 153 -15.45 8.33 6.13
CA ALA A 153 -14.12 8.45 6.70
C ALA A 153 -13.03 8.28 5.62
N SER A 154 -13.22 7.37 4.67
CA SER A 154 -12.31 7.16 3.54
C SER A 154 -12.14 8.39 2.65
N ILE A 155 -13.19 9.21 2.49
CA ILE A 155 -13.13 10.46 1.73
C ILE A 155 -12.39 11.53 2.52
N ILE A 156 -12.69 11.66 3.82
CA ILE A 156 -12.04 12.64 4.71
C ILE A 156 -10.52 12.44 4.72
N TRP A 157 -10.06 11.19 4.85
CA TRP A 157 -8.63 10.89 4.89
C TRP A 157 -7.91 11.10 3.54
N GLN A 158 -8.63 10.98 2.43
CA GLN A 158 -8.07 11.18 1.08
C GLN A 158 -8.05 12.66 0.66
N THR A 159 -8.83 13.50 1.31
CA THR A 159 -8.91 14.93 0.96
C THR A 159 -7.68 15.68 1.52
N PRO A 160 -7.05 16.57 0.72
CA PRO A 160 -5.94 17.38 1.21
C PRO A 160 -6.30 18.14 2.49
N ARG A 161 -5.49 18.02 3.51
CA ARG A 161 -5.77 18.46 4.90
C ARG A 161 -6.28 19.90 5.04
N ARG A 162 -5.87 20.82 4.14
CA ARG A 162 -6.29 22.23 4.20
C ARG A 162 -7.77 22.44 3.90
N SER A 163 -8.38 21.62 3.04
CA SER A 163 -9.77 21.77 2.64
C SER A 163 -10.75 21.17 3.64
N VAL A 164 -10.40 20.07 4.30
CA VAL A 164 -11.29 19.41 5.29
C VAL A 164 -11.39 20.22 6.57
N TRP A 165 -10.27 20.69 7.11
CA TRP A 165 -10.26 21.52 8.31
C TRP A 165 -10.97 22.86 8.10
N ALA A 166 -10.82 23.47 6.92
CA ALA A 166 -11.54 24.70 6.56
C ALA A 166 -13.06 24.50 6.42
N ALA A 167 -13.50 23.28 6.05
CA ALA A 167 -14.91 22.95 5.95
C ALA A 167 -15.56 22.56 7.30
N MET A 168 -14.77 22.02 8.24
CA MET A 168 -15.25 21.65 9.58
C MET A 168 -15.33 22.83 10.55
N LEU A 169 -14.66 23.95 10.24
CA LEU A 169 -14.64 25.15 11.07
C LEU A 169 -15.64 26.24 10.63
N ARG A 170 -16.52 25.93 9.65
CA ARG A 170 -17.65 26.76 9.23
C ARG A 170 -18.97 26.10 9.60
#